data_3a47bc6e261f44d93a78021a21ccfe12
#
_entry.id   3a47bc6e261f44d93a78021a21ccfe12
#
_cell.length_a   1.000
_cell.length_b   1.000
_cell.length_c   1.000
_cell.angle_alpha   90.00
_cell.angle_beta   90.00
_cell.angle_gamma   90.00
#
_symmetry.space_group_name_H-M   'P 1'
#
loop_
_entity.id
_entity.type
_entity.pdbx_description
1 polymer ?
#
loop_
_entity_poly.entity_id
_entity_poly.type
_entity_poly.pdbx_seq_one_letter_code
_entity_poly.pdbx_strand_id
1 'polypeptide(L)'
;MAAPDVILAGFSQEAAEELENQTGIPVVCVRYTSKGLANESFYSAMRVFAEVVEKEERCEELLTYIDQCKEDLNSRTAEIPEEEKPTAYAGAVTFSGRHGFTGTYSKFGPFDAVNAKNVADVDTEDGYYEADLEQILTWDPDMIFLDPGNMDLVSDEISGNPEYFKTVRAVKEENVYALPSFNNCGMNITYALMDAYYT
;
A
#
# COMPACT_ATOMS: atom_id res chain seq x y z
N MET A 1 31.33 -8.19 -13.32
CA MET A 1 29.94 -8.58 -13.63
C MET A 1 29.50 -9.54 -12.54
N ALA A 2 28.35 -9.32 -11.93
CA ALA A 2 27.75 -10.32 -11.03
C ALA A 2 27.34 -11.51 -11.89
N ALA A 3 27.62 -12.73 -11.40
CA ALA A 3 27.16 -13.96 -12.01
C ALA A 3 26.29 -14.67 -10.96
N PRO A 4 25.00 -14.33 -10.86
CA PRO A 4 24.10 -14.95 -9.88
C PRO A 4 23.77 -16.37 -10.30
N ASP A 5 23.48 -17.23 -9.33
CA ASP A 5 23.05 -18.62 -9.56
C ASP A 5 21.58 -18.70 -9.97
N VAL A 6 20.77 -17.69 -9.60
CA VAL A 6 19.34 -17.56 -9.90
C VAL A 6 18.94 -16.09 -9.96
N ILE A 7 17.94 -15.77 -10.80
CA ILE A 7 17.31 -14.46 -10.87
C ILE A 7 15.89 -14.58 -10.31
N LEU A 8 15.56 -13.76 -9.30
CA LEU A 8 14.21 -13.63 -8.77
C LEU A 8 13.57 -12.38 -9.37
N ALA A 9 12.42 -12.50 -10.00
CA ALA A 9 11.81 -11.39 -10.75
C ALA A 9 10.28 -11.40 -10.70
N GLY A 10 9.67 -10.22 -10.85
CA GLY A 10 8.24 -10.02 -11.01
C GLY A 10 7.81 -9.88 -12.48
N PHE A 11 8.55 -10.45 -13.42
CA PHE A 11 8.29 -10.33 -14.85
C PHE A 11 7.12 -11.20 -15.32
N SER A 12 6.66 -10.99 -16.57
CA SER A 12 5.82 -11.97 -17.25
C SER A 12 6.62 -13.24 -17.54
N GLN A 13 5.92 -14.36 -17.71
CA GLN A 13 6.58 -15.62 -18.05
C GLN A 13 7.43 -15.51 -19.32
N GLU A 14 6.91 -14.84 -20.35
CA GLU A 14 7.64 -14.64 -21.62
C GLU A 14 8.95 -13.86 -21.43
N ALA A 15 8.90 -12.77 -20.65
CA ALA A 15 10.09 -11.97 -20.36
C ALA A 15 11.12 -12.75 -19.51
N ALA A 16 10.66 -13.62 -18.63
CA ALA A 16 11.53 -14.49 -17.84
C ALA A 16 12.22 -15.54 -18.70
N GLU A 17 11.47 -16.22 -19.58
CA GLU A 17 12.00 -17.20 -20.52
C GLU A 17 13.03 -16.57 -21.48
N GLU A 18 12.75 -15.34 -21.95
CA GLU A 18 13.70 -14.61 -22.79
C GLU A 18 14.99 -14.29 -22.03
N LEU A 19 14.89 -13.81 -20.77
CA LEU A 19 16.05 -13.49 -19.94
C LEU A 19 16.87 -14.74 -19.61
N GLU A 20 16.22 -15.87 -19.29
CA GLU A 20 16.88 -17.15 -19.06
C GLU A 20 17.61 -17.64 -20.32
N ASN A 21 16.99 -17.56 -21.49
CA ASN A 21 17.60 -17.91 -22.76
C ASN A 21 18.82 -17.03 -23.11
N GLN A 22 18.77 -15.73 -22.77
CA GLN A 22 19.87 -14.79 -23.04
C GLN A 22 21.06 -14.97 -22.09
N THR A 23 20.79 -15.31 -20.83
CA THR A 23 21.80 -15.33 -19.76
C THR A 23 22.28 -16.74 -19.41
N GLY A 24 21.48 -17.77 -19.67
CA GLY A 24 21.69 -19.13 -19.19
C GLY A 24 21.52 -19.29 -17.67
N ILE A 25 20.93 -18.26 -16.99
CA ILE A 25 20.71 -18.27 -15.55
C ILE A 25 19.23 -18.54 -15.29
N PRO A 26 18.88 -19.49 -14.43
CA PRO A 26 17.48 -19.77 -14.08
C PRO A 26 16.75 -18.52 -13.57
N VAL A 27 15.52 -18.32 -14.04
CA VAL A 27 14.67 -17.20 -13.61
C VAL A 27 13.43 -17.72 -12.90
N VAL A 28 13.27 -17.37 -11.63
CA VAL A 28 12.08 -17.66 -10.83
C VAL A 28 11.19 -16.44 -10.80
N CYS A 29 10.01 -16.55 -11.42
CA CYS A 29 9.03 -15.48 -11.44
C CYS A 29 8.00 -15.62 -10.33
N VAL A 30 7.88 -14.58 -9.51
CA VAL A 30 6.89 -14.49 -8.45
C VAL A 30 6.21 -13.14 -8.53
N ARG A 31 4.89 -13.15 -8.61
CA ARG A 31 4.08 -11.93 -8.61
C ARG A 31 3.14 -11.94 -7.40
N TYR A 32 3.02 -10.79 -6.78
CA TYR A 32 2.05 -10.56 -5.72
C TYR A 32 1.41 -9.18 -5.89
N THR A 33 0.22 -9.02 -5.33
CA THR A 33 -0.49 -7.73 -5.34
C THR A 33 -0.24 -7.00 -4.04
N SER A 34 -0.31 -5.68 -4.08
CA SER A 34 -0.18 -4.80 -2.91
C SER A 34 -1.53 -4.35 -2.34
N LYS A 35 -2.65 -5.01 -2.75
CA LYS A 35 -3.96 -4.79 -2.14
C LYS A 35 -4.01 -5.40 -0.75
N GLY A 36 -4.51 -4.63 0.20
CA GLY A 36 -4.57 -5.04 1.59
C GLY A 36 -3.19 -5.17 2.23
N LEU A 37 -3.15 -5.63 3.46
CA LEU A 37 -1.91 -5.84 4.21
C LEU A 37 -1.51 -7.32 4.18
N ALA A 38 -0.44 -7.67 3.46
CA ALA A 38 0.09 -9.03 3.36
C ALA A 38 -1.00 -10.08 3.03
N ASN A 39 -1.43 -10.12 1.78
CA ASN A 39 -2.42 -11.08 1.29
C ASN A 39 -1.81 -12.44 0.92
N GLU A 40 -2.65 -13.41 0.54
CA GLU A 40 -2.23 -14.77 0.16
C GLU A 40 -1.20 -14.80 -0.98
N SER A 41 -1.27 -13.86 -1.94
CA SER A 41 -0.27 -13.80 -3.02
C SER A 41 1.10 -13.38 -2.50
N PHE A 42 1.14 -12.49 -1.50
CA PHE A 42 2.37 -12.12 -0.81
C PHE A 42 2.95 -13.31 -0.02
N TYR A 43 2.13 -14.05 0.73
CA TYR A 43 2.58 -15.23 1.48
C TYR A 43 3.14 -16.32 0.55
N SER A 44 2.44 -16.60 -0.54
CA SER A 44 2.90 -17.54 -1.54
C SER A 44 4.24 -17.12 -2.15
N ALA A 45 4.40 -15.83 -2.46
CA ALA A 45 5.63 -15.27 -2.98
C ALA A 45 6.79 -15.42 -2.00
N MET A 46 6.57 -15.13 -0.73
CA MET A 46 7.58 -15.27 0.33
C MET A 46 8.04 -16.72 0.49
N ARG A 47 7.12 -17.69 0.42
CA ARG A 47 7.47 -19.12 0.49
C ARG A 47 8.32 -19.57 -0.70
N VAL A 48 7.98 -19.17 -1.92
CA VAL A 48 8.79 -19.46 -3.10
C VAL A 48 10.20 -18.87 -2.98
N PHE A 49 10.32 -17.61 -2.53
CA PHE A 49 11.64 -17.02 -2.30
C PHE A 49 12.43 -17.76 -1.22
N ALA A 50 11.77 -18.17 -0.14
CA ALA A 50 12.40 -18.90 0.94
C ALA A 50 12.93 -20.27 0.49
N GLU A 51 12.18 -20.98 -0.33
CA GLU A 51 12.61 -22.26 -0.93
C GLU A 51 13.86 -22.07 -1.79
N VAL A 52 13.89 -21.04 -2.64
CA VAL A 52 15.06 -20.76 -3.50
C VAL A 52 16.32 -20.44 -2.69
N VAL A 53 16.18 -19.79 -1.53
CA VAL A 53 17.34 -19.40 -0.70
C VAL A 53 17.55 -20.33 0.52
N GLU A 54 16.82 -21.44 0.61
CA GLU A 54 16.87 -22.42 1.71
C GLU A 54 16.67 -21.78 3.09
N LYS A 55 15.57 -20.97 3.22
CA LYS A 55 15.21 -20.24 4.44
C LYS A 55 13.74 -20.38 4.82
N GLU A 56 13.17 -21.55 4.60
CA GLU A 56 11.74 -21.83 4.80
C GLU A 56 11.31 -21.60 6.26
N GLU A 57 12.12 -22.07 7.22
CA GLU A 57 11.85 -21.89 8.64
C GLU A 57 11.77 -20.40 9.00
N ARG A 58 12.74 -19.60 8.51
CA ARG A 58 12.75 -18.15 8.74
C ARG A 58 11.57 -17.45 8.07
N CYS A 59 11.14 -17.93 6.93
CA CYS A 59 9.95 -17.43 6.25
C CYS A 59 8.70 -17.65 7.11
N GLU A 60 8.45 -18.84 7.59
CA GLU A 60 7.28 -19.14 8.43
C GLU A 60 7.28 -18.34 9.75
N GLU A 61 8.45 -18.11 10.36
CA GLU A 61 8.56 -17.19 11.51
C GLU A 61 8.10 -15.78 11.17
N LEU A 62 8.53 -15.24 10.02
CA LEU A 62 8.16 -13.89 9.58
C LEU A 62 6.67 -13.82 9.23
N LEU A 63 6.12 -14.80 8.54
CA LEU A 63 4.70 -14.84 8.19
C LEU A 63 3.83 -14.95 9.44
N THR A 64 4.23 -15.78 10.40
CA THR A 64 3.56 -15.89 11.70
C THR A 64 3.57 -14.55 12.46
N TYR A 65 4.70 -13.84 12.45
CA TYR A 65 4.78 -12.51 13.07
C TYR A 65 3.85 -11.50 12.41
N ILE A 66 3.78 -11.51 11.07
CA ILE A 66 2.85 -10.64 10.32
C ILE A 66 1.40 -10.94 10.69
N ASP A 67 1.04 -12.24 10.78
CA ASP A 67 -0.32 -12.64 11.19
C ASP A 67 -0.65 -12.19 12.60
N GLN A 68 0.30 -12.30 13.54
CA GLN A 68 0.12 -11.79 14.92
C GLN A 68 -0.10 -10.27 14.94
N CYS A 69 0.63 -9.51 14.13
CA CYS A 69 0.40 -8.06 14.01
C CYS A 69 -0.99 -7.75 13.45
N LYS A 70 -1.42 -8.47 12.40
CA LYS A 70 -2.77 -8.31 11.83
C LYS A 70 -3.87 -8.65 12.84
N GLU A 71 -3.70 -9.71 13.60
CA GLU A 71 -4.65 -10.12 14.64
C GLU A 71 -4.72 -9.07 15.77
N ASP A 72 -3.57 -8.57 16.23
CA ASP A 72 -3.53 -7.49 17.24
C ASP A 72 -4.24 -6.23 16.76
N LEU A 73 -3.92 -5.75 15.54
CA LEU A 73 -4.55 -4.58 14.93
C LEU A 73 -6.08 -4.77 14.79
N ASN A 74 -6.50 -5.90 14.23
CA ASN A 74 -7.90 -6.21 14.07
C ASN A 74 -8.63 -6.26 15.41
N SER A 75 -8.03 -6.87 16.44
CA SER A 75 -8.65 -7.02 17.76
C SER A 75 -8.95 -5.70 18.46
N ARG A 76 -8.22 -4.64 18.11
CA ARG A 76 -8.39 -3.29 18.69
C ARG A 76 -9.63 -2.58 18.17
N THR A 77 -10.09 -2.92 16.97
CA THR A 77 -11.10 -2.15 16.22
C THR A 77 -12.29 -2.99 15.74
N ALA A 78 -12.20 -4.33 15.80
CA ALA A 78 -13.23 -5.24 15.27
C ALA A 78 -14.59 -5.08 15.95
N GLU A 79 -14.61 -4.68 17.23
CA GLU A 79 -15.86 -4.51 18.01
C GLU A 79 -16.45 -3.09 17.86
N ILE A 80 -15.76 -2.17 17.19
CA ILE A 80 -16.28 -0.81 16.96
C ILE A 80 -17.41 -0.89 15.92
N PRO A 81 -18.63 -0.43 16.26
CA PRO A 81 -19.74 -0.39 15.31
C PRO A 81 -19.40 0.39 14.06
N GLU A 82 -19.88 -0.07 12.90
CA GLU A 82 -19.54 0.54 11.61
C GLU A 82 -19.92 2.04 11.53
N GLU A 83 -21.01 2.42 12.20
CA GLU A 83 -21.47 3.82 12.28
C GLU A 83 -20.59 4.71 13.16
N GLU A 84 -19.79 4.14 14.05
CA GLU A 84 -18.89 4.88 14.94
C GLU A 84 -17.47 5.02 14.38
N LYS A 85 -17.13 4.26 13.33
CA LYS A 85 -15.82 4.35 12.68
C LYS A 85 -15.68 5.63 11.88
N PRO A 86 -14.58 6.38 12.06
CA PRO A 86 -14.30 7.53 11.20
C PRO A 86 -14.02 7.10 9.76
N THR A 87 -14.33 7.97 8.83
CA THR A 87 -13.96 7.80 7.43
C THR A 87 -12.56 8.33 7.18
N ALA A 88 -11.77 7.61 6.40
CA ALA A 88 -10.38 7.94 6.10
C ALA A 88 -10.11 8.00 4.59
N TYR A 89 -9.21 8.90 4.20
CA TYR A 89 -8.71 9.03 2.84
C TYR A 89 -7.18 8.95 2.85
N ALA A 90 -6.60 8.05 2.07
CA ALA A 90 -5.17 8.01 1.80
C ALA A 90 -4.90 8.76 0.49
N GLY A 91 -4.26 9.92 0.57
CA GLY A 91 -3.92 10.75 -0.58
C GLY A 91 -2.41 10.86 -0.80
N ALA A 92 -2.04 11.38 -1.96
CA ALA A 92 -0.64 11.55 -2.35
C ALA A 92 0.17 10.24 -2.28
N VAL A 93 -0.46 9.09 -2.50
CA VAL A 93 0.21 7.80 -2.35
C VAL A 93 1.30 7.60 -3.40
N THR A 94 2.39 6.97 -3.01
CA THR A 94 3.44 6.54 -3.95
C THR A 94 3.08 5.17 -4.52
N PHE A 95 2.98 5.07 -5.85
CA PHE A 95 2.77 3.80 -6.57
C PHE A 95 3.35 3.90 -7.97
N SER A 96 4.39 3.14 -8.26
CA SER A 96 5.13 3.22 -9.55
C SER A 96 5.60 4.64 -9.92
N GLY A 97 5.64 5.54 -8.94
CA GLY A 97 5.96 6.96 -9.07
C GLY A 97 5.36 7.77 -7.93
N ARG A 98 5.52 9.08 -8.04
CA ARG A 98 5.01 10.08 -7.09
C ARG A 98 3.71 10.65 -7.60
N HIS A 99 2.74 10.82 -6.69
CA HIS A 99 1.42 11.35 -7.03
C HIS A 99 1.04 12.49 -6.09
N GLY A 100 0.15 13.38 -6.56
CA GLY A 100 -0.41 14.47 -5.80
C GLY A 100 -1.57 14.03 -4.90
N PHE A 101 -2.31 15.00 -4.38
CA PHE A 101 -3.41 14.78 -3.43
C PHE A 101 -4.48 13.80 -3.94
N THR A 102 -4.73 13.75 -5.25
CA THR A 102 -5.72 12.87 -5.88
C THR A 102 -5.28 11.42 -6.02
N GLY A 103 -3.98 11.15 -5.96
CA GLY A 103 -3.45 9.78 -6.01
C GLY A 103 -3.83 9.00 -4.75
N THR A 104 -4.63 7.94 -4.91
CA THR A 104 -5.21 7.19 -3.79
C THR A 104 -5.16 5.67 -4.01
N TYR A 105 -5.63 4.93 -3.03
CA TYR A 105 -5.56 3.47 -3.04
C TYR A 105 -6.84 2.84 -2.49
N SER A 106 -7.51 2.05 -3.33
CA SER A 106 -8.60 1.15 -2.88
C SER A 106 -8.00 -0.05 -2.14
N LYS A 107 -8.64 -0.47 -1.06
CA LYS A 107 -8.11 -1.51 -0.18
C LYS A 107 -6.68 -1.16 0.30
N PHE A 108 -6.57 0.04 0.85
CA PHE A 108 -5.31 0.51 1.41
C PHE A 108 -4.92 -0.32 2.62
N GLY A 109 -3.80 -1.05 2.53
CA GLY A 109 -3.43 -2.07 3.50
C GLY A 109 -3.44 -1.63 4.98
N PRO A 110 -2.87 -0.45 5.34
CA PRO A 110 -2.95 0.07 6.70
C PRO A 110 -4.39 0.26 7.20
N PHE A 111 -5.31 0.76 6.37
CA PHE A 111 -6.72 0.96 6.74
C PHE A 111 -7.46 -0.37 6.89
N ASP A 112 -7.23 -1.32 5.97
CA ASP A 112 -7.83 -2.66 6.07
C ASP A 112 -7.43 -3.35 7.38
N ALA A 113 -6.17 -3.21 7.81
CA ALA A 113 -5.67 -3.85 9.01
C ALA A 113 -6.34 -3.37 10.31
N VAL A 114 -6.81 -2.13 10.34
CA VAL A 114 -7.50 -1.52 11.49
C VAL A 114 -9.00 -1.36 11.27
N ASN A 115 -9.56 -1.99 10.24
CA ASN A 115 -10.99 -1.90 9.89
C ASN A 115 -11.49 -0.45 9.70
N ALA A 116 -10.64 0.45 9.22
CA ALA A 116 -11.02 1.83 8.96
C ALA A 116 -11.92 1.93 7.70
N LYS A 117 -12.79 2.91 7.66
CA LYS A 117 -13.66 3.19 6.51
C LYS A 117 -12.89 3.98 5.44
N ASN A 118 -12.27 3.28 4.51
CA ASN A 118 -11.61 3.95 3.38
C ASN A 118 -12.66 4.49 2.40
N VAL A 119 -12.76 5.83 2.27
CA VAL A 119 -13.70 6.47 1.32
C VAL A 119 -13.33 6.18 -0.14
N ALA A 120 -12.10 5.80 -0.39
CA ALA A 120 -11.56 5.48 -1.71
C ALA A 120 -11.76 4.00 -2.09
N ASP A 121 -12.52 3.21 -1.32
CA ASP A 121 -12.78 1.81 -1.65
C ASP A 121 -13.70 1.69 -2.86
N VAL A 122 -13.10 1.43 -4.00
CA VAL A 122 -13.76 1.14 -5.27
C VAL A 122 -13.21 -0.16 -5.85
N ASP A 123 -13.90 -0.74 -6.81
CA ASP A 123 -13.42 -1.95 -7.48
C ASP A 123 -12.39 -1.59 -8.56
N THR A 124 -11.12 -1.61 -8.19
CA THR A 124 -9.98 -1.42 -9.10
C THR A 124 -9.09 -2.65 -9.11
N GLU A 125 -8.47 -2.95 -10.25
CA GLU A 125 -7.62 -4.14 -10.41
C GLU A 125 -6.33 -4.02 -9.57
N ASP A 126 -5.65 -2.89 -9.64
CA ASP A 126 -4.35 -2.67 -8.99
C ASP A 126 -4.42 -2.07 -7.58
N GLY A 127 -5.59 -1.60 -7.16
CA GLY A 127 -5.77 -0.85 -5.92
C GLY A 127 -5.49 0.65 -6.07
N TYR A 128 -4.47 1.05 -6.82
CA TYR A 128 -4.15 2.44 -7.11
C TYR A 128 -5.08 3.05 -8.17
N TYR A 129 -5.47 4.31 -7.99
CA TYR A 129 -6.11 5.16 -9.00
C TYR A 129 -6.03 6.64 -8.63
N GLU A 130 -6.32 7.51 -9.61
CA GLU A 130 -6.47 8.95 -9.39
C GLU A 130 -7.96 9.25 -9.11
N ALA A 131 -8.25 9.80 -7.94
CA ALA A 131 -9.57 10.29 -7.61
C ALA A 131 -9.80 11.68 -8.24
N ASP A 132 -11.08 12.05 -8.41
CA ASP A 132 -11.45 13.42 -8.76
C ASP A 132 -11.56 14.29 -7.50
N LEU A 133 -11.12 15.56 -7.57
CA LEU A 133 -11.23 16.50 -6.45
C LEU A 133 -12.68 16.71 -5.98
N GLU A 134 -13.64 16.74 -6.92
CA GLU A 134 -15.07 16.86 -6.58
C GLU A 134 -15.57 15.60 -5.88
N GLN A 135 -15.04 14.43 -6.27
CA GLN A 135 -15.34 13.15 -5.63
C GLN A 135 -14.81 13.11 -4.20
N ILE A 136 -13.58 13.56 -3.96
CA ILE A 136 -12.99 13.62 -2.61
C ILE A 136 -13.82 14.58 -1.72
N LEU A 137 -14.25 15.70 -2.26
CA LEU A 137 -15.13 16.64 -1.53
C LEU A 137 -16.49 16.00 -1.22
N THR A 138 -17.03 15.18 -2.13
CA THR A 138 -18.30 14.47 -1.92
C THR A 138 -18.17 13.37 -0.87
N TRP A 139 -17.04 12.70 -0.80
CA TRP A 139 -16.76 11.71 0.24
C TRP A 139 -16.62 12.34 1.62
N ASP A 140 -16.14 13.57 1.70
CA ASP A 140 -15.99 14.36 2.93
C ASP A 140 -15.35 13.54 4.08
N PRO A 141 -14.12 13.02 3.90
CA PRO A 141 -13.49 12.17 4.90
C PRO A 141 -13.27 12.90 6.23
N ASP A 142 -13.39 12.16 7.34
CA ASP A 142 -13.09 12.66 8.67
C ASP A 142 -11.59 12.88 8.88
N MET A 143 -10.76 12.04 8.26
CA MET A 143 -9.31 12.04 8.38
C MET A 143 -8.65 11.88 7.02
N ILE A 144 -7.52 12.55 6.81
CA ILE A 144 -6.69 12.46 5.60
C ILE A 144 -5.29 12.04 6.00
N PHE A 145 -4.75 11.03 5.32
CA PHE A 145 -3.38 10.56 5.48
C PHE A 145 -2.62 10.77 4.16
N LEU A 146 -1.47 11.46 4.24
CA LEU A 146 -0.68 11.84 3.06
C LEU A 146 0.73 11.25 3.14
N ASP A 147 1.25 10.80 1.99
CA ASP A 147 2.67 10.42 1.89
C ASP A 147 3.56 11.66 2.01
N PRO A 148 4.38 11.78 3.09
CA PRO A 148 5.23 12.94 3.30
C PRO A 148 6.30 13.11 2.20
N GLY A 149 6.63 12.05 1.46
CA GLY A 149 7.55 12.09 0.32
C GLY A 149 7.01 12.84 -0.90
N ASN A 150 5.70 13.12 -0.93
CA ASN A 150 4.99 13.77 -2.05
C ASN A 150 4.42 15.15 -1.68
N MET A 151 4.79 15.69 -0.50
CA MET A 151 4.22 16.95 0.00
C MET A 151 4.53 18.19 -0.85
N ASP A 152 5.59 18.18 -1.65
CA ASP A 152 5.86 19.22 -2.64
C ASP A 152 4.74 19.25 -3.72
N LEU A 153 4.30 18.09 -4.22
CA LEU A 153 3.19 18.00 -5.17
C LEU A 153 1.88 18.48 -4.55
N VAL A 154 1.58 18.02 -3.33
CA VAL A 154 0.40 18.46 -2.59
C VAL A 154 0.43 19.98 -2.32
N SER A 155 1.59 20.54 -1.97
CA SER A 155 1.75 21.97 -1.75
C SER A 155 1.51 22.79 -3.00
N ASP A 156 1.94 22.30 -4.16
CA ASP A 156 1.69 22.94 -5.45
C ASP A 156 0.18 22.92 -5.79
N GLU A 157 -0.51 21.80 -5.54
CA GLU A 157 -1.96 21.67 -5.73
C GLU A 157 -2.75 22.57 -4.79
N ILE A 158 -2.37 22.65 -3.51
CA ILE A 158 -2.98 23.56 -2.53
C ILE A 158 -2.81 25.02 -2.99
N SER A 159 -1.61 25.37 -3.48
CA SER A 159 -1.31 26.71 -3.99
C SER A 159 -2.13 27.05 -5.24
N GLY A 160 -2.36 26.04 -6.11
CA GLY A 160 -3.18 26.18 -7.32
C GLY A 160 -4.68 26.27 -7.05
N ASN A 161 -5.17 25.63 -5.99
CA ASN A 161 -6.60 25.54 -5.66
C ASN A 161 -6.91 25.84 -4.17
N PRO A 162 -6.47 26.98 -3.63
CA PRO A 162 -6.57 27.25 -2.19
C PRO A 162 -8.01 27.26 -1.66
N GLU A 163 -8.97 27.69 -2.47
CA GLU A 163 -10.37 27.73 -2.06
C GLU A 163 -10.99 26.33 -1.94
N TYR A 164 -10.56 25.38 -2.78
CA TYR A 164 -10.96 23.99 -2.66
C TYR A 164 -10.51 23.40 -1.31
N PHE A 165 -9.22 23.49 -1.01
CA PHE A 165 -8.67 22.90 0.22
C PHE A 165 -9.25 23.53 1.49
N LYS A 166 -9.66 24.80 1.46
CA LYS A 166 -10.40 25.43 2.55
C LYS A 166 -11.80 24.85 2.76
N THR A 167 -12.37 24.15 1.77
CA THR A 167 -13.71 23.54 1.90
C THR A 167 -13.64 22.13 2.47
N VAL A 168 -12.51 21.41 2.35
CA VAL A 168 -12.32 20.06 2.84
C VAL A 168 -12.37 20.04 4.38
N ARG A 169 -13.30 19.28 4.94
CA ARG A 169 -13.55 19.26 6.39
C ARG A 169 -12.34 18.81 7.19
N ALA A 170 -11.71 17.71 6.83
CA ALA A 170 -10.52 17.22 7.52
C ALA A 170 -9.37 18.26 7.55
N VAL A 171 -9.22 19.07 6.49
CA VAL A 171 -8.23 20.16 6.47
C VAL A 171 -8.61 21.27 7.44
N LYS A 172 -9.89 21.66 7.52
CA LYS A 172 -10.39 22.70 8.46
C LYS A 172 -10.24 22.28 9.92
N GLU A 173 -10.42 20.99 10.19
CA GLU A 173 -10.39 20.41 11.53
C GLU A 173 -8.97 19.95 11.92
N GLU A 174 -7.99 20.18 11.06
CA GLU A 174 -6.58 19.79 11.25
C GLU A 174 -6.37 18.26 11.39
N ASN A 175 -7.30 17.46 10.85
CA ASN A 175 -7.25 16.01 10.83
C ASN A 175 -6.47 15.48 9.61
N VAL A 176 -5.26 16.01 9.41
CA VAL A 176 -4.36 15.62 8.30
C VAL A 176 -3.07 15.07 8.89
N TYR A 177 -2.74 13.83 8.53
CA TYR A 177 -1.64 13.06 9.10
C TYR A 177 -0.67 12.64 8.01
N ALA A 178 0.53 12.19 8.39
CA ALA A 178 1.53 11.69 7.47
C ALA A 178 1.72 10.18 7.64
N LEU A 179 1.64 9.43 6.54
CA LEU A 179 2.00 8.01 6.49
C LEU A 179 3.13 7.82 5.48
N PRO A 180 4.32 7.34 5.91
CA PRO A 180 5.43 7.05 5.00
C PRO A 180 5.06 6.07 3.90
N SER A 181 5.63 6.25 2.71
CA SER A 181 5.40 5.35 1.59
C SER A 181 5.90 3.93 1.85
N PHE A 182 5.07 2.93 1.53
CA PHE A 182 5.46 1.52 1.56
C PHE A 182 5.40 0.84 0.19
N ASN A 183 5.04 1.54 -0.89
CA ASN A 183 4.73 0.99 -2.22
C ASN A 183 5.56 1.58 -3.37
N ASN A 184 6.80 1.98 -3.17
CA ASN A 184 7.59 2.63 -4.23
C ASN A 184 7.94 1.69 -5.40
N CYS A 185 8.68 0.61 -5.12
CA CYS A 185 9.10 -0.38 -6.13
C CYS A 185 8.68 -1.80 -5.74
N GLY A 186 7.57 -1.93 -5.08
CA GLY A 186 7.06 -3.13 -4.42
C GLY A 186 6.70 -2.83 -2.96
N MET A 187 5.95 -3.73 -2.34
CA MET A 187 5.49 -3.52 -0.97
C MET A 187 6.63 -3.67 0.05
N ASN A 188 6.83 -2.66 0.87
CA ASN A 188 7.62 -2.77 2.10
C ASN A 188 6.67 -3.10 3.27
N ILE A 189 6.55 -4.37 3.60
CA ILE A 189 5.62 -4.85 4.63
C ILE A 189 5.90 -4.24 6.01
N THR A 190 7.17 -3.92 6.33
CA THR A 190 7.53 -3.30 7.61
C THR A 190 6.92 -1.92 7.73
N TYR A 191 7.03 -1.09 6.70
CA TYR A 191 6.40 0.23 6.70
C TYR A 191 4.89 0.15 6.67
N ALA A 192 4.31 -0.77 5.89
CA ALA A 192 2.86 -0.97 5.87
C ALA A 192 2.29 -1.36 7.25
N LEU A 193 3.00 -2.20 8.00
CA LEU A 193 2.65 -2.54 9.39
C LEU A 193 2.80 -1.34 10.33
N MET A 194 3.90 -0.58 10.21
CA MET A 194 4.09 0.64 11.02
C MET A 194 2.97 1.65 10.78
N ASP A 195 2.60 1.86 9.52
CA ASP A 195 1.51 2.76 9.14
C ASP A 195 0.18 2.28 9.73
N ALA A 196 -0.10 0.96 9.68
CA ALA A 196 -1.30 0.39 10.29
C ALA A 196 -1.36 0.59 11.82
N TYR A 197 -0.22 0.52 12.51
CA TYR A 197 -0.16 0.82 13.95
C TYR A 197 -0.27 2.32 14.27
N TYR A 198 0.02 3.19 13.31
CA TYR A 198 -0.10 4.63 13.47
C TYR A 198 -1.52 5.13 13.13
N THR A 199 -2.21 4.47 12.20
CA THR A 199 -3.59 4.78 11.81
C THR A 199 -4.58 4.46 12.93
#